data_b15da76423c81f117b9d4a87cd70c0c6
#
_entry.id   b15da76423c81f117b9d4a87cd70c0c6
#
_cell.length_a   1.000
_cell.length_b   1.000
_cell.length_c   1.000
_cell.angle_alpha   90.00
_cell.angle_beta   90.00
_cell.angle_gamma   90.00
#
_symmetry.space_group_name_H-M   'P 1'
#
loop_
_entity.id
_entity.type
_entity.pdbx_description
1 polymer ?
#
loop_
_entity_poly.entity_id
_entity_poly.type
_entity_poly.pdbx_seq_one_letter_code
_entity_poly.pdbx_strand_id
1 'polypeptide(L)'
;LKFFTDNNVKLLVTVGGDDTASTANRIAKFLEAKKYPIANIHVPKTIDNDLPLPKGTPTFGYESAKDKGAVIARAVYVDARTSGNWFVLAAMGRSAGHLAFGIGEACHYPMIVIPEMFDKTEITVEKIVNLVISSIIKRKIMGMDYGAAVISEGVFHALSDEEIRKSGIHFTYDEHGHPELGKVSKAH
;
A
#
# COMPACT_ATOMS: atom_id res chain seq x y z
N LEU A 1 -30.63 -12.44 9.10
CA LEU A 1 -31.75 -12.58 8.16
C LEU A 1 -32.94 -11.74 8.58
N LYS A 2 -33.35 -11.76 9.86
CA LYS A 2 -34.53 -11.02 10.37
C LYS A 2 -34.54 -9.56 9.91
N PHE A 3 -33.42 -8.82 10.06
CA PHE A 3 -33.31 -7.43 9.62
C PHE A 3 -33.67 -7.25 8.13
N PHE A 4 -33.22 -8.13 7.27
CA PHE A 4 -33.48 -8.05 5.82
C PHE A 4 -34.95 -8.30 5.50
N THR A 5 -35.60 -9.25 6.23
CA THR A 5 -37.00 -9.53 6.06
C THR A 5 -37.87 -8.38 6.56
N ASP A 6 -37.63 -7.90 7.77
CA ASP A 6 -38.40 -6.84 8.41
C ASP A 6 -38.36 -5.52 7.61
N ASN A 7 -37.25 -5.28 6.89
CA ASN A 7 -37.04 -4.08 6.08
C ASN A 7 -37.25 -4.31 4.57
N ASN A 8 -37.72 -5.48 4.15
CA ASN A 8 -37.96 -5.85 2.75
C ASN A 8 -36.77 -5.57 1.83
N VAL A 9 -35.55 -5.85 2.31
CA VAL A 9 -34.29 -5.61 1.56
C VAL A 9 -34.21 -6.56 0.38
N LYS A 10 -34.02 -6.02 -0.83
CA LYS A 10 -33.91 -6.77 -2.08
C LYS A 10 -32.49 -6.79 -2.63
N LEU A 11 -31.69 -5.79 -2.27
CA LEU A 11 -30.33 -5.61 -2.73
C LEU A 11 -29.43 -5.24 -1.55
N LEU A 12 -28.31 -5.95 -1.41
CA LEU A 12 -27.22 -5.60 -0.51
C LEU A 12 -26.06 -5.07 -1.34
N VAL A 13 -25.71 -3.81 -1.12
CA VAL A 13 -24.53 -3.20 -1.74
C VAL A 13 -23.45 -3.05 -0.67
N THR A 14 -22.28 -3.62 -0.93
CA THR A 14 -21.07 -3.43 -0.09
C THR A 14 -20.08 -2.55 -0.83
N VAL A 15 -19.42 -1.64 -0.11
CA VAL A 15 -18.43 -0.72 -0.69
C VAL A 15 -17.16 -0.80 0.13
N GLY A 16 -16.03 -1.14 -0.47
CA GLY A 16 -14.75 -1.25 0.25
C GLY A 16 -13.64 -1.94 -0.53
N GLY A 17 -12.55 -2.21 0.16
CA GLY A 17 -11.38 -2.92 -0.37
C GLY A 17 -11.54 -4.44 -0.36
N ASP A 18 -10.42 -5.16 -0.40
CA ASP A 18 -10.39 -6.63 -0.50
C ASP A 18 -11.00 -7.35 0.70
N ASP A 19 -10.79 -6.89 1.94
CA ASP A 19 -11.42 -7.45 3.14
C ASP A 19 -12.95 -7.33 3.08
N THR A 20 -13.44 -6.17 2.62
CA THR A 20 -14.87 -5.96 2.41
C THR A 20 -15.39 -6.84 1.29
N ALA A 21 -14.64 -7.02 0.21
CA ALA A 21 -14.99 -7.92 -0.88
C ALA A 21 -15.05 -9.38 -0.41
N SER A 22 -14.06 -9.83 0.38
CA SER A 22 -14.04 -11.14 1.00
C SER A 22 -15.27 -11.37 1.89
N THR A 23 -15.58 -10.41 2.75
CA THR A 23 -16.76 -10.45 3.61
C THR A 23 -18.06 -10.47 2.80
N ALA A 24 -18.17 -9.64 1.77
CA ALA A 24 -19.32 -9.62 0.86
C ALA A 24 -19.54 -10.98 0.18
N ASN A 25 -18.46 -11.62 -0.29
CA ASN A 25 -18.51 -12.96 -0.88
C ASN A 25 -19.00 -14.02 0.14
N ARG A 26 -18.51 -13.94 1.38
CA ARG A 26 -18.97 -14.85 2.47
C ARG A 26 -20.45 -14.66 2.77
N ILE A 27 -20.91 -13.40 2.83
CA ILE A 27 -22.35 -13.09 3.03
C ILE A 27 -23.17 -13.61 1.85
N ALA A 28 -22.74 -13.39 0.60
CA ALA A 28 -23.42 -13.86 -0.58
C ALA A 28 -23.60 -15.39 -0.57
N LYS A 29 -22.52 -16.14 -0.30
CA LYS A 29 -22.57 -17.60 -0.15
C LYS A 29 -23.50 -18.08 0.97
N PHE A 30 -23.51 -17.37 2.10
CA PHE A 30 -24.42 -17.67 3.21
C PHE A 30 -25.89 -17.47 2.82
N LEU A 31 -26.19 -16.35 2.14
CA LEU A 31 -27.56 -16.05 1.69
C LEU A 31 -28.03 -17.05 0.63
N GLU A 32 -27.16 -17.43 -0.31
CA GLU A 32 -27.43 -18.47 -1.30
C GLU A 32 -27.74 -19.82 -0.64
N ALA A 33 -26.89 -20.27 0.29
CA ALA A 33 -27.11 -21.52 1.04
C ALA A 33 -28.43 -21.53 1.84
N LYS A 34 -28.88 -20.35 2.28
CA LYS A 34 -30.19 -20.17 2.94
C LYS A 34 -31.35 -19.96 1.97
N LYS A 35 -31.07 -19.96 0.65
CA LYS A 35 -32.04 -19.66 -0.41
C LYS A 35 -32.77 -18.32 -0.18
N TYR A 36 -32.05 -17.33 0.33
CA TYR A 36 -32.62 -16.03 0.66
C TYR A 36 -32.51 -15.09 -0.55
N PRO A 37 -33.63 -14.51 -1.05
CA PRO A 37 -33.70 -13.84 -2.36
C PRO A 37 -33.20 -12.38 -2.29
N ILE A 38 -31.96 -12.16 -1.87
CA ILE A 38 -31.29 -10.85 -1.91
C ILE A 38 -30.18 -10.88 -2.97
N ALA A 39 -30.21 -9.91 -3.88
CA ALA A 39 -29.09 -9.66 -4.78
C ALA A 39 -27.93 -9.02 -4.01
N ASN A 40 -26.70 -9.39 -4.37
CA ASN A 40 -25.48 -8.86 -3.75
C ASN A 40 -24.61 -8.19 -4.80
N ILE A 41 -24.17 -6.97 -4.54
CA ILE A 41 -23.23 -6.23 -5.38
C ILE A 41 -22.12 -5.69 -4.50
N HIS A 42 -20.87 -5.87 -4.94
CA HIS A 42 -19.70 -5.25 -4.31
C HIS A 42 -19.17 -4.14 -5.21
N VAL A 43 -18.94 -2.96 -4.63
CA VAL A 43 -18.34 -1.81 -5.29
C VAL A 43 -16.91 -1.65 -4.74
N PRO A 44 -15.88 -1.87 -5.54
CA PRO A 44 -14.50 -1.75 -5.11
C PRO A 44 -14.14 -0.31 -4.74
N LYS A 45 -13.63 -0.10 -3.51
CA LYS A 45 -13.15 1.20 -3.02
C LYS A 45 -11.90 0.98 -2.19
N THR A 46 -10.75 1.30 -2.77
CA THR A 46 -9.44 1.29 -2.11
C THR A 46 -8.50 2.27 -2.81
N ILE A 47 -7.52 2.78 -2.07
CA ILE A 47 -6.44 3.60 -2.61
C ILE A 47 -5.30 2.76 -3.17
N ASP A 48 -5.28 1.45 -2.91
CA ASP A 48 -4.16 0.55 -3.23
C ASP A 48 -4.12 0.16 -4.70
N ASN A 49 -5.27 0.25 -5.39
CA ASN A 49 -5.45 -0.10 -6.81
C ASN A 49 -5.05 -1.56 -7.13
N ASP A 50 -5.29 -2.46 -6.19
CA ASP A 50 -4.87 -3.86 -6.20
C ASP A 50 -6.00 -4.86 -6.50
N LEU A 51 -7.23 -4.37 -6.76
CA LEU A 51 -8.37 -5.21 -7.09
C LEU A 51 -8.45 -5.49 -8.61
N PRO A 52 -8.88 -6.71 -9.02
CA PRO A 52 -8.93 -7.13 -10.42
C PRO A 52 -10.11 -6.48 -11.15
N LEU A 53 -10.01 -5.21 -11.46
CA LEU A 53 -10.99 -4.47 -12.26
C LEU A 53 -10.70 -4.61 -13.76
N PRO A 54 -11.66 -4.24 -14.63
CA PRO A 54 -11.42 -4.18 -16.07
C PRO A 54 -10.19 -3.32 -16.39
N LYS A 55 -9.43 -3.72 -17.42
CA LYS A 55 -8.18 -3.05 -17.81
C LYS A 55 -8.38 -1.54 -17.96
N GLY A 56 -7.53 -0.77 -17.31
CA GLY A 56 -7.54 0.69 -17.35
C GLY A 56 -8.54 1.36 -16.39
N THR A 57 -9.25 0.57 -15.58
CA THR A 57 -10.18 1.12 -14.57
C THR A 57 -9.49 1.12 -13.21
N PRO A 58 -9.14 2.29 -12.64
CA PRO A 58 -8.58 2.37 -11.30
C PRO A 58 -9.66 2.10 -10.24
N THR A 59 -9.25 1.66 -9.07
CA THR A 59 -10.14 1.55 -7.92
C THR A 59 -10.59 2.93 -7.44
N PHE A 60 -11.84 3.03 -6.98
CA PHE A 60 -12.36 4.29 -6.45
C PHE A 60 -11.54 4.72 -5.23
N GLY A 61 -10.95 5.91 -5.30
CA GLY A 61 -10.07 6.47 -4.27
C GLY A 61 -8.60 6.53 -4.66
N TYR A 62 -8.11 5.69 -5.57
CA TYR A 62 -6.72 5.66 -6.00
C TYR A 62 -6.25 7.00 -6.60
N GLU A 63 -6.97 7.53 -7.59
CA GLU A 63 -6.60 8.79 -8.24
C GLU A 63 -6.57 9.97 -7.24
N SER A 64 -7.58 10.03 -6.35
CA SER A 64 -7.62 11.08 -5.32
C SER A 64 -6.45 10.97 -4.34
N ALA A 65 -6.09 9.75 -3.92
CA ALA A 65 -4.96 9.52 -3.03
C ALA A 65 -3.63 9.86 -3.71
N LYS A 66 -3.47 9.46 -4.97
CA LYS A 66 -2.29 9.78 -5.78
C LYS A 66 -2.09 11.29 -5.93
N ASP A 67 -3.15 12.02 -6.27
CA ASP A 67 -3.08 13.48 -6.43
C ASP A 67 -2.72 14.19 -5.12
N LYS A 68 -3.34 13.80 -4.01
CA LYS A 68 -3.02 14.37 -2.69
C LYS A 68 -1.61 13.99 -2.25
N GLY A 69 -1.20 12.75 -2.46
CA GLY A 69 0.15 12.27 -2.21
C GLY A 69 1.19 13.04 -3.01
N ALA A 70 0.92 13.31 -4.29
CA ALA A 70 1.81 14.11 -5.14
C ALA A 70 1.97 15.55 -4.66
N VAL A 71 0.90 16.18 -4.14
CA VAL A 71 1.01 17.54 -3.55
C VAL A 71 1.96 17.54 -2.36
N ILE A 72 1.82 16.57 -1.45
CA ILE A 72 2.69 16.43 -0.27
C ILE A 72 4.12 16.12 -0.71
N ALA A 73 4.30 15.17 -1.62
CA ALA A 73 5.61 14.76 -2.10
C ALA A 73 6.36 15.90 -2.80
N ARG A 74 5.68 16.75 -3.56
CA ARG A 74 6.30 17.95 -4.15
C ARG A 74 6.80 18.92 -3.10
N ALA A 75 6.05 19.16 -2.04
CA ALA A 75 6.48 20.02 -0.93
C ALA A 75 7.74 19.44 -0.27
N VAL A 76 7.75 18.14 0.04
CA VAL A 76 8.93 17.46 0.59
C VAL A 76 10.15 17.55 -0.36
N TYR A 77 9.93 17.46 -1.67
CA TYR A 77 11.03 17.59 -2.63
C TYR A 77 11.61 19.01 -2.70
N VAL A 78 10.77 20.03 -2.51
CA VAL A 78 11.23 21.42 -2.37
C VAL A 78 12.06 21.56 -1.10
N ASP A 79 11.62 21.01 0.02
CA ASP A 79 12.37 21.01 1.27
C ASP A 79 13.71 20.27 1.14
N ALA A 80 13.73 19.14 0.43
CA ALA A 80 14.97 18.43 0.11
C ALA A 80 15.97 19.33 -0.60
N ARG A 81 15.52 20.08 -1.60
CA ARG A 81 16.36 20.97 -2.40
C ARG A 81 16.87 22.14 -1.60
N THR A 82 16.05 22.74 -0.74
CA THR A 82 16.45 23.92 0.05
C THR A 82 17.32 23.56 1.24
N SER A 83 17.14 22.39 1.83
CA SER A 83 17.93 21.93 2.98
C SER A 83 19.19 21.14 2.61
N GLY A 84 19.33 20.72 1.35
CA GLY A 84 20.41 19.84 0.94
C GLY A 84 20.30 18.40 1.51
N ASN A 85 19.09 17.97 1.88
CA ASN A 85 18.85 16.68 2.52
C ASN A 85 18.19 15.66 1.59
N TRP A 86 18.24 14.41 2.01
CA TRP A 86 17.45 13.34 1.43
C TRP A 86 16.28 12.99 2.33
N PHE A 87 15.11 12.78 1.70
CA PHE A 87 13.91 12.33 2.38
C PHE A 87 13.47 10.97 1.84
N VAL A 88 12.96 10.14 2.72
CA VAL A 88 12.33 8.87 2.36
C VAL A 88 10.87 8.94 2.76
N LEU A 89 9.97 8.81 1.80
CA LEU A 89 8.53 8.77 2.01
C LEU A 89 8.06 7.33 1.97
N ALA A 90 7.30 6.90 2.97
CA ALA A 90 6.56 5.66 2.92
C ALA A 90 5.16 5.94 2.36
N ALA A 91 4.75 5.20 1.36
CA ALA A 91 3.40 5.26 0.81
C ALA A 91 2.64 3.97 1.11
N MET A 92 1.38 4.10 1.48
CA MET A 92 0.46 2.99 1.65
C MET A 92 0.26 2.23 0.34
N GLY A 93 -0.33 1.05 0.38
CA GLY A 93 -0.59 0.23 -0.79
C GLY A 93 -0.70 -1.27 -0.49
N ARG A 94 -0.66 -1.66 0.79
CA ARG A 94 -0.62 -3.06 1.23
C ARG A 94 0.48 -3.85 0.52
N SER A 95 0.11 -4.83 -0.31
CA SER A 95 1.06 -5.65 -1.06
C SER A 95 1.45 -5.08 -2.42
N ALA A 96 0.84 -3.96 -2.84
CA ALA A 96 1.05 -3.35 -4.16
C ALA A 96 1.83 -2.04 -4.09
N GLY A 97 2.56 -1.74 -5.15
CA GLY A 97 3.34 -0.51 -5.30
C GLY A 97 2.66 0.62 -6.06
N HIS A 98 1.41 0.43 -6.51
CA HIS A 98 0.74 1.36 -7.44
C HIS A 98 0.69 2.80 -6.93
N LEU A 99 0.32 3.01 -5.66
CA LEU A 99 0.21 4.35 -5.09
C LEU A 99 1.58 5.02 -4.94
N ALA A 100 2.58 4.29 -4.42
CA ALA A 100 3.95 4.77 -4.32
C ALA A 100 4.52 5.15 -5.68
N PHE A 101 4.30 4.30 -6.70
CA PHE A 101 4.72 4.54 -8.07
C PHE A 101 4.07 5.80 -8.64
N GLY A 102 2.75 5.92 -8.54
CA GLY A 102 2.01 7.07 -9.07
C GLY A 102 2.42 8.40 -8.43
N ILE A 103 2.67 8.42 -7.11
CA ILE A 103 3.15 9.60 -6.38
C ILE A 103 4.58 9.97 -6.83
N GLY A 104 5.48 8.99 -6.85
CA GLY A 104 6.88 9.20 -7.18
C GLY A 104 7.08 9.65 -8.62
N GLU A 105 6.35 9.06 -9.57
CA GLU A 105 6.37 9.45 -10.98
C GLU A 105 5.84 10.87 -11.19
N ALA A 106 4.69 11.21 -10.59
CA ALA A 106 4.09 12.54 -10.68
C ALA A 106 5.01 13.66 -10.14
N CYS A 107 5.95 13.31 -9.26
CA CYS A 107 6.90 14.24 -8.64
C CYS A 107 8.31 14.12 -9.21
N HIS A 108 8.55 13.23 -10.16
CA HIS A 108 9.86 12.93 -10.72
C HIS A 108 10.91 12.60 -9.64
N TYR A 109 10.52 11.78 -8.67
CA TYR A 109 11.42 11.34 -7.62
C TYR A 109 12.56 10.51 -8.22
N PRO A 110 13.81 10.75 -7.78
CA PRO A 110 14.97 10.02 -8.28
C PRO A 110 14.96 8.53 -7.91
N MET A 111 14.15 8.13 -6.92
CA MET A 111 14.03 6.73 -6.51
C MET A 111 12.60 6.40 -6.10
N ILE A 112 12.07 5.35 -6.69
CA ILE A 112 10.77 4.75 -6.35
C ILE A 112 11.04 3.27 -6.11
N VAL A 113 10.68 2.76 -4.93
CA VAL A 113 10.86 1.35 -4.56
C VAL A 113 9.50 0.72 -4.32
N ILE A 114 9.16 -0.26 -5.14
CA ILE A 114 7.90 -0.97 -5.10
C ILE A 114 8.14 -2.49 -5.13
N PRO A 115 7.25 -3.31 -4.56
CA PRO A 115 7.44 -4.77 -4.52
C PRO A 115 7.53 -5.39 -5.91
N GLU A 116 6.87 -4.82 -6.91
CA GLU A 116 6.88 -5.31 -8.29
C GLU A 116 8.26 -5.22 -8.99
N MET A 117 9.21 -4.48 -8.41
CA MET A 117 10.60 -4.42 -8.91
C MET A 117 11.41 -5.68 -8.57
N PHE A 118 10.92 -6.49 -7.64
CA PHE A 118 11.65 -7.64 -7.13
C PHE A 118 10.93 -8.94 -7.46
N ASP A 119 11.69 -10.00 -7.66
CA ASP A 119 11.14 -11.34 -7.52
C ASP A 119 10.83 -11.57 -6.03
N LYS A 120 9.62 -12.08 -5.72
CA LYS A 120 9.12 -12.25 -4.34
C LYS A 120 10.07 -13.01 -3.40
N THR A 121 10.94 -13.85 -3.97
CA THR A 121 11.93 -14.63 -3.19
C THR A 121 13.22 -13.86 -2.89
N GLU A 122 13.38 -12.65 -3.44
CA GLU A 122 14.66 -11.95 -3.41
C GLU A 122 14.67 -10.59 -2.70
N ILE A 123 13.59 -10.18 -2.08
CA ILE A 123 13.55 -8.89 -1.38
C ILE A 123 14.30 -9.00 -0.06
N THR A 124 15.35 -8.19 0.09
CA THR A 124 16.12 -8.04 1.33
C THR A 124 16.25 -6.58 1.70
N VAL A 125 16.41 -6.29 2.99
CA VAL A 125 16.64 -4.92 3.49
C VAL A 125 17.89 -4.33 2.84
N GLU A 126 18.94 -5.11 2.67
CA GLU A 126 20.18 -4.69 2.03
C GLU A 126 19.94 -4.23 0.58
N LYS A 127 19.18 -4.97 -0.22
CA LYS A 127 18.86 -4.57 -1.60
C LYS A 127 18.11 -3.24 -1.65
N ILE A 128 17.13 -3.06 -0.76
CA ILE A 128 16.35 -1.82 -0.67
C ILE A 128 17.26 -0.63 -0.33
N VAL A 129 18.10 -0.80 0.69
CA VAL A 129 19.06 0.23 1.12
C VAL A 129 20.04 0.56 -0.02
N ASN A 130 20.58 -0.44 -0.70
CA ASN A 130 21.50 -0.27 -1.81
C ASN A 130 20.88 0.49 -2.99
N LEU A 131 19.61 0.28 -3.30
CA LEU A 131 18.89 1.05 -4.32
C LEU A 131 18.84 2.54 -3.96
N VAL A 132 18.47 2.86 -2.72
CA VAL A 132 18.42 4.25 -2.26
C VAL A 132 19.80 4.88 -2.25
N ILE A 133 20.81 4.20 -1.69
CA ILE A 133 22.20 4.69 -1.65
C ILE A 133 22.74 4.89 -3.06
N SER A 134 22.48 3.98 -3.98
CA SER A 134 22.91 4.11 -5.38
C SER A 134 22.34 5.36 -6.04
N SER A 135 21.08 5.68 -5.75
CA SER A 135 20.45 6.91 -6.23
C SER A 135 21.10 8.17 -5.63
N ILE A 136 21.42 8.14 -4.33
CA ILE A 136 22.15 9.23 -3.64
C ILE A 136 23.52 9.46 -4.30
N ILE A 137 24.31 8.41 -4.46
CA ILE A 137 25.64 8.49 -5.06
C ILE A 137 25.56 9.02 -6.50
N LYS A 138 24.64 8.48 -7.31
CA LYS A 138 24.44 8.93 -8.69
C LYS A 138 24.16 10.42 -8.77
N ARG A 139 23.24 10.91 -7.93
CA ARG A 139 22.89 12.33 -7.90
C ARG A 139 24.05 13.20 -7.41
N LYS A 140 24.78 12.75 -6.40
CA LYS A 140 25.97 13.47 -5.91
C LYS A 140 27.04 13.62 -6.99
N ILE A 141 27.29 12.58 -7.77
CA ILE A 141 28.21 12.65 -8.95
C ILE A 141 27.71 13.68 -9.97
N MET A 142 26.38 13.86 -10.10
CA MET A 142 25.78 14.86 -10.98
C MET A 142 25.72 16.27 -10.37
N GLY A 143 26.34 16.50 -9.20
CA GLY A 143 26.34 17.79 -8.51
C GLY A 143 25.04 18.12 -7.75
N MET A 144 24.25 17.11 -7.40
CA MET A 144 23.00 17.27 -6.66
C MET A 144 23.07 16.54 -5.32
N ASP A 145 23.21 17.29 -4.23
CA ASP A 145 23.37 16.74 -2.87
C ASP A 145 22.00 16.47 -2.16
N TYR A 146 20.90 16.63 -2.85
CA TYR A 146 19.54 16.44 -2.32
C TYR A 146 18.72 15.47 -3.15
N GLY A 147 17.67 14.96 -2.56
CA GLY A 147 16.71 14.12 -3.26
C GLY A 147 15.62 13.57 -2.36
N ALA A 148 14.74 12.78 -2.95
CA ALA A 148 13.75 12.04 -2.21
C ALA A 148 13.56 10.65 -2.82
N ALA A 149 13.23 9.69 -1.98
CA ALA A 149 12.79 8.36 -2.37
C ALA A 149 11.36 8.14 -1.87
N VAL A 150 10.56 7.41 -2.63
CA VAL A 150 9.29 6.88 -2.13
C VAL A 150 9.36 5.37 -2.11
N ILE A 151 8.95 4.77 -1.00
CA ILE A 151 8.95 3.33 -0.78
C ILE A 151 7.52 2.90 -0.45
N SER A 152 7.01 1.91 -1.19
CA SER A 152 5.71 1.31 -0.88
C SER A 152 5.80 0.45 0.39
N GLU A 153 4.79 0.51 1.25
CA GLU A 153 4.67 -0.42 2.38
C GLU A 153 4.65 -1.89 1.92
N GLY A 154 4.20 -2.17 0.70
CA GLY A 154 4.19 -3.50 0.11
C GLY A 154 5.58 -4.14 0.02
N VAL A 155 6.63 -3.34 -0.04
CA VAL A 155 8.01 -3.85 0.03
C VAL A 155 8.28 -4.49 1.39
N PHE A 156 7.72 -3.95 2.46
CA PHE A 156 7.80 -4.49 3.81
C PHE A 156 7.06 -5.82 3.96
N HIS A 157 5.85 -5.89 3.40
CA HIS A 157 5.04 -7.11 3.41
C HIS A 157 5.67 -8.25 2.60
N ALA A 158 6.55 -7.93 1.67
CA ALA A 158 7.23 -8.89 0.83
C ALA A 158 8.58 -9.38 1.41
N LEU A 159 9.06 -8.80 2.53
CA LEU A 159 10.22 -9.30 3.25
C LEU A 159 9.90 -10.63 3.94
N SER A 160 10.89 -11.52 3.99
CA SER A 160 10.76 -12.74 4.77
C SER A 160 10.82 -12.45 6.29
N ASP A 161 10.23 -13.33 7.10
CA ASP A 161 10.31 -13.23 8.56
C ASP A 161 11.77 -13.20 9.06
N GLU A 162 12.68 -13.87 8.34
CA GLU A 162 14.10 -13.89 8.67
C GLU A 162 14.75 -12.51 8.46
N GLU A 163 14.45 -11.85 7.33
CA GLU A 163 14.93 -10.49 7.05
C GLU A 163 14.37 -9.47 8.04
N ILE A 164 13.10 -9.60 8.39
CA ILE A 164 12.46 -8.75 9.40
C ILE A 164 13.16 -8.91 10.76
N ARG A 165 13.43 -10.14 11.19
CA ARG A 165 14.14 -10.42 12.46
C ARG A 165 15.58 -9.89 12.45
N LYS A 166 16.29 -10.01 11.34
CA LYS A 166 17.65 -9.46 11.18
C LYS A 166 17.69 -7.94 11.34
N SER A 167 16.61 -7.23 10.95
CA SER A 167 16.52 -5.77 11.09
C SER A 167 16.37 -5.30 12.55
N GLY A 168 16.14 -6.22 13.50
CA GLY A 168 15.88 -5.89 14.91
C GLY A 168 14.51 -5.28 15.17
N ILE A 169 13.63 -5.27 14.20
CA ILE A 169 12.27 -4.74 14.34
C ILE A 169 11.36 -5.86 14.84
N HIS A 170 10.62 -5.60 15.92
CA HIS A 170 9.63 -6.53 16.44
C HIS A 170 8.27 -6.27 15.77
N PHE A 171 7.73 -7.32 15.14
CA PHE A 171 6.38 -7.32 14.58
C PHE A 171 5.44 -8.19 15.39
N THR A 172 4.19 -7.76 15.45
CA THR A 172 3.04 -8.59 15.81
C THR A 172 2.16 -8.71 14.57
N TYR A 173 1.31 -9.73 14.53
CA TYR A 173 0.37 -9.90 13.43
C TYR A 173 -1.04 -9.57 13.94
N ASP A 174 -1.83 -8.89 13.13
CA ASP A 174 -3.23 -8.65 13.41
C ASP A 174 -4.07 -9.94 13.22
N GLU A 175 -5.37 -9.86 13.48
CA GLU A 175 -6.31 -10.98 13.31
C GLU A 175 -6.47 -11.45 11.83
N HIS A 176 -5.96 -10.66 10.88
CA HIS A 176 -5.97 -10.96 9.46
C HIS A 176 -4.61 -11.44 8.93
N GLY A 177 -3.60 -11.53 9.83
CA GLY A 177 -2.25 -11.96 9.48
C GLY A 177 -1.37 -10.87 8.87
N HIS A 178 -1.75 -9.60 8.99
CA HIS A 178 -0.92 -8.48 8.54
C HIS A 178 0.09 -8.10 9.63
N PRO A 179 1.37 -7.85 9.25
CA PRO A 179 2.38 -7.45 10.22
C PRO A 179 2.11 -6.04 10.74
N GLU A 180 2.02 -5.91 12.06
CA GLU A 180 1.97 -4.63 12.76
C GLU A 180 3.30 -4.39 13.49
N LEU A 181 3.78 -3.14 13.45
CA LEU A 181 4.93 -2.74 14.26
C LEU A 181 4.61 -2.94 15.75
N GLY A 182 5.27 -3.90 16.36
CA GLY A 182 5.18 -4.12 17.80
C GLY A 182 5.64 -2.87 18.55
N LYS A 183 4.97 -2.55 19.66
CA LYS A 183 5.42 -1.48 20.54
C LYS A 183 6.84 -1.84 21.00
N VAL A 184 7.82 -1.04 20.60
CA VAL A 184 9.17 -1.12 21.15
C VAL A 184 9.03 -0.88 22.64
N SER A 185 9.17 -1.94 23.45
CA SER A 185 9.31 -1.76 24.89
C SER A 185 10.56 -0.91 25.07
N LYS A 186 10.42 0.28 25.63
CA LYS A 186 11.57 1.05 26.08
C LYS A 186 12.34 0.16 27.07
N ALA A 187 13.40 -0.49 26.58
CA ALA A 187 14.40 -1.03 27.46
C ALA A 187 15.06 0.19 28.13
N HIS A 188 14.96 0.23 29.45
CA HIS A 188 15.65 1.20 30.29
C HIS A 188 17.16 0.98 30.23
#